data_1af2644b0c59f2fad45302ffdb50f0de
#
_entry.id   1af2644b0c59f2fad45302ffdb50f0de
#
_cell.length_a   1.000
_cell.length_b   1.000
_cell.length_c   1.000
_cell.angle_alpha   90.00
_cell.angle_beta   90.00
_cell.angle_gamma   90.00
#
_symmetry.space_group_name_H-M   'P 1'
#
loop_
_entity.id
_entity.type
_entity.pdbx_description
1 polymer ?
#
loop_
_entity_poly.entity_id
_entity_poly.type
_entity_poly.pdbx_seq_one_letter_code
_entity_poly.pdbx_strand_id
1 'polypeptide(L)'
;MPLLRAEWWEAHQPLVVFMWIILLVVPFAIVYGAGDTFETVLECIVNDYLTFIVLLFGLFCVSGNITVGGDFAGSPRVNACLLALGTLLSSCIGTTGASMLMVRPVIKMNSWRKRKRHIMVFFIFLISNMGGCLTPIGDPPLLMGFMRGVPFFWSMHLLPILIFNLVILLFVFYHLDKKAYRKDIAQGRKPDISRPGTEFYIEGLHNIIFLIMIVGAVILSGVLPGMSAFQDAAGNVRGIRLYGEVTLTLPALIEIVIILLAAFLSFKTTDSSIRTKNHFTWGAIKEVAVLFIGIFITMQPALMLLKSVGPNLGISEPYQMFWATGALSSFLDNTPTYLVFLTTAGTLGLTGGITTALGQIPVNLLEAISCGAVFMGANTYIGNAPNFMVKAISDENGVNMPSFFGYILWSLAFLVPVFILDMLVFFL
;
A
#
# COMPACT_ATOMS: atom_id res chain seq x y z
N MET A 1 3.29 -20.36 -3.88
CA MET A 1 4.62 -20.49 -4.52
C MET A 1 5.69 -19.65 -3.81
N PRO A 2 5.56 -18.33 -3.58
CA PRO A 2 6.61 -17.52 -2.93
C PRO A 2 7.04 -18.05 -1.54
N LEU A 3 6.09 -18.57 -0.76
CA LEU A 3 6.37 -19.09 0.58
C LEU A 3 7.05 -20.48 0.61
N LEU A 4 6.90 -21.28 -0.45
CA LEU A 4 7.37 -22.66 -0.48
C LEU A 4 8.64 -22.85 -1.32
N ARG A 5 8.81 -22.03 -2.36
CA ARG A 5 9.94 -22.07 -3.30
C ARG A 5 10.22 -20.66 -3.83
N ALA A 6 10.76 -19.79 -2.95
CA ALA A 6 11.00 -18.38 -3.25
C ALA A 6 11.92 -18.21 -4.49
N GLU A 7 13.07 -18.88 -4.53
CA GLU A 7 14.01 -18.81 -5.65
C GLU A 7 13.39 -19.22 -6.99
N TRP A 8 12.57 -20.30 -7.00
CA TRP A 8 11.86 -20.71 -8.20
C TRP A 8 10.84 -19.66 -8.62
N TRP A 9 10.13 -19.07 -7.65
CA TRP A 9 9.14 -18.03 -7.91
C TRP A 9 9.78 -16.79 -8.51
N GLU A 10 10.86 -16.29 -7.93
CA GLU A 10 11.59 -15.12 -8.44
C GLU A 10 12.07 -15.32 -9.88
N ALA A 11 12.55 -16.52 -10.21
CA ALA A 11 13.00 -16.84 -11.56
C ALA A 11 11.88 -17.02 -12.59
N HIS A 12 10.68 -17.46 -12.17
CA HIS A 12 9.59 -17.86 -13.08
C HIS A 12 8.34 -17.00 -12.96
N GLN A 13 8.30 -16.01 -12.08
CA GLN A 13 7.15 -15.13 -11.86
C GLN A 13 6.57 -14.54 -13.15
N PRO A 14 7.36 -13.96 -14.08
CA PRO A 14 6.83 -13.40 -15.32
C PRO A 14 6.13 -14.46 -16.19
N LEU A 15 6.69 -15.66 -16.24
CA LEU A 15 6.11 -16.78 -16.99
C LEU A 15 4.78 -17.24 -16.41
N VAL A 16 4.71 -17.34 -15.08
CA VAL A 16 3.46 -17.72 -14.38
C VAL A 16 2.38 -16.67 -14.59
N VAL A 17 2.73 -15.39 -14.46
CA VAL A 17 1.79 -14.28 -14.70
C VAL A 17 1.29 -14.31 -16.14
N PHE A 18 2.17 -14.45 -17.12
CA PHE A 18 1.80 -14.55 -18.52
C PHE A 18 0.89 -15.76 -18.81
N MET A 19 1.18 -16.90 -18.21
CA MET A 19 0.33 -18.10 -18.32
C MET A 19 -1.09 -17.83 -17.79
N TRP A 20 -1.24 -17.17 -16.66
CA TRP A 20 -2.54 -16.82 -16.10
C TRP A 20 -3.30 -15.80 -16.97
N ILE A 21 -2.58 -14.82 -17.54
CA ILE A 21 -3.18 -13.86 -18.50
C ILE A 21 -3.74 -14.63 -19.72
N ILE A 22 -2.97 -15.53 -20.32
CA ILE A 22 -3.43 -16.32 -21.47
C ILE A 22 -4.62 -17.20 -21.10
N LEU A 23 -4.53 -17.89 -19.94
CA LEU A 23 -5.58 -18.78 -19.46
C LEU A 23 -6.93 -18.06 -19.28
N LEU A 24 -6.90 -16.75 -19.06
CA LEU A 24 -8.08 -15.92 -18.96
C LEU A 24 -8.47 -15.29 -20.30
N VAL A 25 -7.55 -14.63 -20.97
CA VAL A 25 -7.83 -13.83 -22.19
C VAL A 25 -8.35 -14.73 -23.32
N VAL A 26 -7.84 -15.95 -23.45
CA VAL A 26 -8.29 -16.86 -24.51
C VAL A 26 -9.76 -17.30 -24.34
N PRO A 27 -10.20 -17.82 -23.18
CA PRO A 27 -11.63 -18.11 -22.96
C PRO A 27 -12.50 -16.86 -23.05
N PHE A 28 -12.04 -15.72 -22.55
CA PHE A 28 -12.76 -14.47 -22.60
C PHE A 28 -13.00 -14.02 -24.05
N ALA A 29 -11.97 -14.14 -24.93
CA ALA A 29 -12.08 -13.85 -26.33
C ALA A 29 -13.03 -14.81 -27.09
N ILE A 30 -13.12 -16.06 -26.68
CA ILE A 30 -14.07 -17.03 -27.24
C ILE A 30 -15.52 -16.65 -26.89
N VAL A 31 -15.76 -16.17 -25.66
CA VAL A 31 -17.11 -15.85 -25.16
C VAL A 31 -17.60 -14.48 -25.63
N TYR A 32 -16.75 -13.45 -25.54
CA TYR A 32 -17.13 -12.05 -25.80
C TYR A 32 -16.66 -11.52 -27.16
N GLY A 33 -15.81 -12.28 -27.88
CA GLY A 33 -15.19 -11.85 -29.12
C GLY A 33 -13.83 -11.20 -28.92
N ALA A 34 -12.97 -11.30 -29.94
CA ALA A 34 -11.59 -10.82 -29.87
C ALA A 34 -11.50 -9.28 -29.78
N GLY A 35 -12.43 -8.55 -30.43
CA GLY A 35 -12.46 -7.09 -30.40
C GLY A 35 -12.76 -6.54 -29.01
N ASP A 36 -13.85 -7.00 -28.39
CA ASP A 36 -14.28 -6.56 -27.06
C ASP A 36 -13.26 -6.96 -25.98
N THR A 37 -12.66 -8.15 -26.14
CA THR A 37 -11.57 -8.60 -25.25
C THR A 37 -10.37 -7.70 -25.34
N PHE A 38 -9.94 -7.33 -26.55
CA PHE A 38 -8.79 -6.44 -26.76
C PHE A 38 -9.09 -5.05 -26.16
N GLU A 39 -10.31 -4.53 -26.38
CA GLU A 39 -10.73 -3.25 -25.81
C GLU A 39 -10.72 -3.28 -24.27
N THR A 40 -11.29 -4.31 -23.64
CA THR A 40 -11.30 -4.49 -22.18
C THR A 40 -9.89 -4.59 -21.60
N VAL A 41 -9.02 -5.37 -22.24
CA VAL A 41 -7.63 -5.51 -21.79
C VAL A 41 -6.84 -4.21 -21.96
N LEU A 42 -7.03 -3.52 -23.09
CA LEU A 42 -6.38 -2.23 -23.36
C LEU A 42 -6.86 -1.15 -22.39
N GLU A 43 -8.17 -1.09 -22.12
CA GLU A 43 -8.74 -0.18 -21.12
C GLU A 43 -8.12 -0.41 -19.75
N CYS A 44 -8.05 -1.66 -19.30
CA CYS A 44 -7.41 -2.05 -18.05
C CYS A 44 -5.93 -1.63 -17.99
N ILE A 45 -5.16 -1.84 -19.08
CA ILE A 45 -3.75 -1.45 -19.14
C ILE A 45 -3.60 0.07 -19.09
N VAL A 46 -4.40 0.82 -19.83
CA VAL A 46 -4.25 2.27 -20.00
C VAL A 46 -4.79 3.02 -18.79
N ASN A 47 -6.00 2.68 -18.35
CA ASN A 47 -6.71 3.45 -17.32
C ASN A 47 -6.41 2.98 -15.90
N ASP A 48 -6.13 1.68 -15.70
CA ASP A 48 -5.85 1.15 -14.37
C ASP A 48 -4.35 0.94 -14.13
N TYR A 49 -3.70 0.10 -14.95
CA TYR A 49 -2.34 -0.33 -14.69
C TYR A 49 -1.29 0.77 -14.93
N LEU A 50 -1.37 1.51 -16.03
CA LEU A 50 -0.34 2.48 -16.40
C LEU A 50 -0.20 3.61 -15.35
N THR A 51 -1.30 4.21 -14.97
CA THR A 51 -1.31 5.28 -13.95
C THR A 51 -0.82 4.76 -12.61
N PHE A 52 -1.31 3.57 -12.21
CA PHE A 52 -0.90 2.91 -10.97
C PHE A 52 0.60 2.63 -10.92
N ILE A 53 1.16 2.00 -11.96
CA ILE A 53 2.57 1.61 -11.94
C ILE A 53 3.51 2.80 -12.05
N VAL A 54 3.13 3.84 -12.79
CA VAL A 54 3.91 5.07 -12.90
C VAL A 54 3.97 5.79 -11.55
N LEU A 55 2.85 5.84 -10.80
CA LEU A 55 2.85 6.41 -9.46
C LEU A 55 3.74 5.63 -8.51
N LEU A 56 3.61 4.31 -8.46
CA LEU A 56 4.46 3.48 -7.60
C LEU A 56 5.94 3.60 -7.98
N PHE A 57 6.25 3.64 -9.28
CA PHE A 57 7.59 3.87 -9.78
C PHE A 57 8.15 5.21 -9.34
N GLY A 58 7.37 6.30 -9.47
CA GLY A 58 7.77 7.63 -9.03
C GLY A 58 8.06 7.70 -7.53
N LEU A 59 7.14 7.20 -6.71
CA LEU A 59 7.31 7.14 -5.26
C LEU A 59 8.52 6.28 -4.87
N PHE A 60 8.71 5.14 -5.50
CA PHE A 60 9.84 4.24 -5.26
C PHE A 60 11.18 4.92 -5.61
N CYS A 61 11.26 5.59 -6.76
CA CYS A 61 12.45 6.32 -7.18
C CYS A 61 12.81 7.44 -6.21
N VAL A 62 11.83 8.26 -5.86
CA VAL A 62 12.07 9.45 -5.02
C VAL A 62 12.34 9.06 -3.56
N SER A 63 11.60 8.10 -3.00
CA SER A 63 11.84 7.61 -1.63
C SER A 63 13.19 6.90 -1.50
N GLY A 64 13.61 6.16 -2.53
CA GLY A 64 14.93 5.51 -2.58
C GLY A 64 16.11 6.48 -2.57
N ASN A 65 15.89 7.73 -2.90
CA ASN A 65 16.87 8.83 -2.89
C ASN A 65 16.88 9.63 -1.56
N ILE A 66 16.17 9.19 -0.53
CA ILE A 66 16.20 9.76 0.82
C ILE A 66 16.75 8.70 1.76
N THR A 67 17.68 9.06 2.63
CA THR A 67 18.18 8.15 3.68
C THR A 67 18.18 8.85 5.03
N VAL A 68 17.84 8.07 6.04
CA VAL A 68 17.82 8.51 7.44
C VAL A 68 18.93 7.76 8.18
N GLY A 69 19.77 8.50 8.87
CA GLY A 69 20.88 7.93 9.66
C GLY A 69 21.08 8.63 10.97
N GLY A 70 21.94 8.05 11.79
CA GLY A 70 22.31 8.52 13.12
C GLY A 70 22.69 7.37 14.02
N ASP A 71 23.48 7.66 15.06
CA ASP A 71 23.86 6.67 16.07
C ASP A 71 23.00 6.82 17.33
N PHE A 72 21.74 6.41 17.22
CA PHE A 72 20.83 6.35 18.35
C PHE A 72 20.68 4.92 18.86
N ALA A 73 20.67 4.77 20.16
CA ALA A 73 20.32 3.48 20.76
C ALA A 73 18.78 3.34 20.85
N GLY A 74 18.26 2.25 20.32
CA GLY A 74 16.84 1.94 20.43
C GLY A 74 16.42 1.72 21.87
N SER A 75 15.59 2.61 22.39
CA SER A 75 14.89 2.49 23.67
C SER A 75 13.39 2.37 23.44
N PRO A 76 12.60 1.91 24.43
CA PRO A 76 11.15 1.77 24.25
C PRO A 76 10.43 3.04 23.83
N ARG A 77 10.86 4.20 24.33
CA ARG A 77 10.30 5.50 23.92
C ARG A 77 10.68 5.86 22.49
N VAL A 78 11.95 5.72 22.15
CA VAL A 78 12.48 6.02 20.82
C VAL A 78 11.81 5.11 19.77
N ASN A 79 11.72 3.80 20.05
CA ASN A 79 11.06 2.86 19.13
C ASN A 79 9.58 3.20 18.93
N ALA A 80 8.84 3.55 20.00
CA ALA A 80 7.44 3.95 19.89
C ALA A 80 7.27 5.25 19.08
N CYS A 81 8.13 6.26 19.30
CA CYS A 81 8.13 7.49 18.51
C CYS A 81 8.44 7.23 17.03
N LEU A 82 9.42 6.34 16.74
CA LEU A 82 9.75 5.98 15.36
C LEU A 82 8.62 5.25 14.65
N LEU A 83 7.94 4.33 15.36
CA LEU A 83 6.76 3.66 14.81
C LEU A 83 5.64 4.67 14.53
N ALA A 84 5.38 5.61 15.44
CA ALA A 84 4.38 6.65 15.22
C ALA A 84 4.73 7.56 14.02
N LEU A 85 5.96 8.04 13.95
CA LEU A 85 6.44 8.86 12.84
C LEU A 85 6.40 8.10 11.51
N GLY A 86 6.84 6.85 11.51
CA GLY A 86 6.79 6.02 10.32
C GLY A 86 5.37 5.75 9.84
N THR A 87 4.42 5.57 10.76
CA THR A 87 3.01 5.44 10.43
C THR A 87 2.48 6.67 9.70
N LEU A 88 2.81 7.87 10.16
CA LEU A 88 2.42 9.12 9.49
C LEU A 88 3.12 9.29 8.13
N LEU A 89 4.40 8.95 8.06
CA LEU A 89 5.16 9.00 6.81
C LEU A 89 4.59 8.06 5.74
N SER A 90 4.06 6.91 6.13
CA SER A 90 3.47 5.95 5.19
C SER A 90 2.33 6.54 4.36
N SER A 91 1.53 7.43 4.94
CA SER A 91 0.50 8.15 4.20
C SER A 91 1.05 9.19 3.21
N CYS A 92 2.31 9.62 3.38
CA CYS A 92 2.93 10.64 2.53
C CYS A 92 3.77 10.07 1.39
N ILE A 93 4.46 8.94 1.63
CA ILE A 93 5.45 8.36 0.70
C ILE A 93 5.13 6.91 0.33
N GLY A 94 3.95 6.44 0.72
CA GLY A 94 3.51 5.05 0.56
C GLY A 94 4.08 4.11 1.61
N THR A 95 3.32 3.04 1.91
CA THR A 95 3.71 2.00 2.87
C THR A 95 5.03 1.34 2.50
N THR A 96 5.25 1.05 1.22
CA THR A 96 6.52 0.48 0.71
C THR A 96 7.67 1.45 0.88
N GLY A 97 7.49 2.72 0.50
CA GLY A 97 8.52 3.77 0.61
C GLY A 97 8.94 4.01 2.05
N ALA A 98 7.98 4.19 2.96
CA ALA A 98 8.23 4.37 4.39
C ALA A 98 8.90 3.15 5.02
N SER A 99 8.47 1.95 4.63
CA SER A 99 9.08 0.71 5.10
C SER A 99 10.53 0.59 4.67
N MET A 100 10.86 0.84 3.41
CA MET A 100 12.24 0.81 2.91
C MET A 100 13.12 1.86 3.60
N LEU A 101 12.60 3.06 3.80
CA LEU A 101 13.34 4.16 4.44
C LEU A 101 13.68 3.85 5.90
N MET A 102 12.76 3.23 6.65
CA MET A 102 12.87 3.12 8.10
C MET A 102 13.33 1.76 8.61
N VAL A 103 13.17 0.68 7.85
CA VAL A 103 13.45 -0.68 8.33
C VAL A 103 14.90 -0.85 8.79
N ARG A 104 15.86 -0.39 7.96
CA ARG A 104 17.30 -0.52 8.28
C ARG A 104 17.73 0.36 9.45
N PRO A 105 17.39 1.66 9.52
CA PRO A 105 17.64 2.48 10.71
C PRO A 105 17.08 1.86 11.99
N VAL A 106 15.85 1.38 11.98
CA VAL A 106 15.22 0.75 13.16
C VAL A 106 15.96 -0.52 13.58
N ILE A 107 16.39 -1.36 12.65
CA ILE A 107 17.19 -2.56 12.95
C ILE A 107 18.56 -2.17 13.52
N LYS A 108 19.25 -1.21 12.89
CA LYS A 108 20.57 -0.74 13.31
C LYS A 108 20.54 -0.19 14.74
N MET A 109 19.57 0.68 15.06
CA MET A 109 19.41 1.26 16.38
C MET A 109 19.16 0.21 17.49
N ASN A 110 18.59 -0.94 17.12
CA ASN A 110 18.29 -2.04 18.02
C ASN A 110 19.26 -3.23 17.86
N SER A 111 20.41 -3.05 17.18
CA SER A 111 21.38 -4.13 16.92
C SER A 111 21.94 -4.75 18.20
N TRP A 112 22.17 -3.95 19.24
CA TRP A 112 22.67 -4.35 20.55
C TRP A 112 21.69 -5.24 21.34
N ARG A 113 20.38 -5.25 20.98
CA ARG A 113 19.32 -5.99 21.66
C ARG A 113 19.24 -7.45 21.17
N LYS A 114 19.01 -8.37 22.08
CA LYS A 114 18.68 -9.77 21.75
C LYS A 114 17.20 -9.91 21.42
N ARG A 115 16.34 -9.20 22.18
CA ARG A 115 14.87 -9.28 22.05
C ARG A 115 14.34 -8.10 21.22
N LYS A 116 14.42 -8.21 19.89
CA LYS A 116 14.04 -7.15 18.96
C LYS A 116 12.96 -7.56 17.94
N ARG A 117 12.54 -8.84 17.90
CA ARG A 117 11.55 -9.38 16.96
C ARG A 117 10.24 -8.61 16.97
N HIS A 118 9.70 -8.33 18.15
CA HIS A 118 8.43 -7.61 18.31
C HIS A 118 8.47 -6.19 17.71
N ILE A 119 9.62 -5.53 17.66
CA ILE A 119 9.77 -4.21 17.05
C ILE A 119 9.44 -4.29 15.56
N MET A 120 9.95 -5.32 14.87
CA MET A 120 9.70 -5.49 13.43
C MET A 120 8.30 -6.01 13.14
N VAL A 121 7.70 -6.79 14.03
CA VAL A 121 6.29 -7.20 13.91
C VAL A 121 5.37 -5.97 13.99
N PHE A 122 5.54 -5.12 14.99
CA PHE A 122 4.75 -3.89 15.10
C PHE A 122 5.09 -2.86 14.01
N PHE A 123 6.30 -2.87 13.48
CA PHE A 123 6.68 -2.10 12.30
C PHE A 123 5.79 -2.49 11.10
N ILE A 124 5.62 -3.79 10.85
CA ILE A 124 4.73 -4.26 9.77
C ILE A 124 3.28 -3.85 10.05
N PHE A 125 2.79 -4.00 11.26
CA PHE A 125 1.42 -3.63 11.62
C PHE A 125 1.14 -2.15 11.32
N LEU A 126 2.02 -1.28 11.78
CA LEU A 126 1.81 0.16 11.77
C LEU A 126 2.30 0.82 10.49
N ILE A 127 3.59 0.68 10.15
CA ILE A 127 4.21 1.41 9.04
C ILE A 127 3.89 0.77 7.70
N SER A 128 3.99 -0.55 7.62
CA SER A 128 3.78 -1.26 6.34
C SER A 128 2.32 -1.43 5.95
N ASN A 129 1.36 -1.11 6.82
CA ASN A 129 -0.07 -1.25 6.55
C ASN A 129 -0.88 -0.05 7.04
N MET A 130 -1.23 0.01 8.34
CA MET A 130 -2.19 0.99 8.85
C MET A 130 -1.82 2.43 8.50
N GLY A 131 -0.52 2.75 8.50
CA GLY A 131 -0.02 4.08 8.17
C GLY A 131 -0.36 4.57 6.76
N GLY A 132 -0.67 3.68 5.84
CA GLY A 132 -1.03 4.05 4.46
C GLY A 132 -2.45 4.59 4.29
N CYS A 133 -3.29 4.59 5.33
CA CYS A 133 -4.73 4.81 5.17
C CYS A 133 -5.19 6.25 4.96
N LEU A 134 -4.35 7.28 5.16
CA LEU A 134 -4.81 8.67 5.14
C LEU A 134 -4.78 9.34 3.77
N THR A 135 -4.13 8.76 2.78
CA THR A 135 -4.08 9.31 1.42
C THR A 135 -4.12 8.21 0.36
N PRO A 136 -4.58 8.51 -0.85
CA PRO A 136 -4.54 7.55 -1.97
C PRO A 136 -3.13 7.08 -2.35
N ILE A 137 -2.11 7.89 -2.10
CA ILE A 137 -0.71 7.53 -2.35
C ILE A 137 -0.10 6.71 -1.21
N GLY A 138 -0.77 6.64 -0.05
CA GLY A 138 -0.31 5.91 1.12
C GLY A 138 -0.34 4.41 0.92
N ASP A 139 -1.43 3.89 0.35
CA ASP A 139 -1.56 2.46 0.08
C ASP A 139 -2.35 2.20 -1.21
N PRO A 140 -1.95 1.22 -2.03
CA PRO A 140 -2.56 0.92 -3.32
C PRO A 140 -4.10 0.78 -3.34
N PRO A 141 -4.76 0.17 -2.35
CA PRO A 141 -6.22 0.12 -2.30
C PRO A 141 -6.89 1.48 -2.42
N LEU A 142 -6.39 2.47 -1.67
CA LEU A 142 -6.99 3.80 -1.66
C LEU A 142 -6.74 4.56 -2.98
N LEU A 143 -5.61 4.29 -3.63
CA LEU A 143 -5.36 4.79 -4.97
C LEU A 143 -6.41 4.25 -5.95
N MET A 144 -6.74 2.96 -5.87
CA MET A 144 -7.79 2.38 -6.70
C MET A 144 -9.16 3.02 -6.44
N GLY A 145 -9.47 3.33 -5.19
CA GLY A 145 -10.67 4.09 -4.83
C GLY A 145 -10.68 5.48 -5.48
N PHE A 146 -9.56 6.19 -5.39
CA PHE A 146 -9.37 7.50 -6.02
C PHE A 146 -9.56 7.45 -7.54
N MET A 147 -8.96 6.48 -8.22
CA MET A 147 -9.12 6.26 -9.66
C MET A 147 -10.58 5.92 -10.05
N ARG A 148 -11.39 5.42 -9.12
CA ARG A 148 -12.83 5.16 -9.31
C ARG A 148 -13.71 6.33 -8.87
N GLY A 149 -13.14 7.48 -8.51
CA GLY A 149 -13.87 8.71 -8.20
C GLY A 149 -14.02 9.04 -6.72
N VAL A 150 -13.41 8.28 -5.81
CA VAL A 150 -13.32 8.67 -4.40
C VAL A 150 -12.45 9.92 -4.30
N PRO A 151 -12.89 11.02 -3.65
CA PRO A 151 -12.08 12.24 -3.56
C PRO A 151 -10.75 12.01 -2.82
N PHE A 152 -9.67 12.69 -3.26
CA PHE A 152 -8.33 12.52 -2.71
C PHE A 152 -8.28 12.64 -1.18
N PHE A 153 -8.91 13.67 -0.62
CA PHE A 153 -8.91 13.94 0.81
C PHE A 153 -9.99 13.16 1.58
N TRP A 154 -10.80 12.34 0.89
CA TRP A 154 -11.82 11.54 1.57
C TRP A 154 -11.20 10.59 2.60
N SER A 155 -10.05 10.00 2.30
CA SER A 155 -9.36 9.07 3.20
C SER A 155 -8.95 9.68 4.55
N MET A 156 -8.96 11.02 4.69
CA MET A 156 -8.80 11.68 5.98
C MET A 156 -9.94 11.37 6.98
N HIS A 157 -11.09 10.86 6.50
CA HIS A 157 -12.15 10.35 7.39
C HIS A 157 -11.68 9.15 8.21
N LEU A 158 -10.66 8.42 7.74
CA LEU A 158 -10.07 7.29 8.46
C LEU A 158 -9.14 7.72 9.62
N LEU A 159 -8.85 9.02 9.76
CA LEU A 159 -7.93 9.53 10.78
C LEU A 159 -8.36 9.16 12.21
N PRO A 160 -9.64 9.28 12.63
CA PRO A 160 -10.07 8.87 13.96
C PRO A 160 -9.82 7.38 14.22
N ILE A 161 -10.08 6.53 13.22
CA ILE A 161 -9.89 5.07 13.32
C ILE A 161 -8.38 4.75 13.42
N LEU A 162 -7.56 5.42 12.60
CA LEU A 162 -6.10 5.27 12.68
C LEU A 162 -5.55 5.69 14.04
N ILE A 163 -5.97 6.84 14.57
CA ILE A 163 -5.53 7.32 15.88
C ILE A 163 -5.92 6.32 16.98
N PHE A 164 -7.14 5.81 16.93
CA PHE A 164 -7.63 4.81 17.88
C PHE A 164 -6.73 3.56 17.88
N ASN A 165 -6.47 3.00 16.69
CA ASN A 165 -5.58 1.85 16.51
C ASN A 165 -4.14 2.15 16.96
N LEU A 166 -3.61 3.29 16.54
CA LEU A 166 -2.23 3.72 16.85
C LEU A 166 -2.01 3.84 18.34
N VAL A 167 -2.94 4.46 19.07
CA VAL A 167 -2.85 4.63 20.52
C VAL A 167 -2.83 3.28 21.23
N ILE A 168 -3.75 2.38 20.90
CA ILE A 168 -3.82 1.05 21.51
C ILE A 168 -2.55 0.23 21.20
N LEU A 169 -2.17 0.16 19.92
CA LEU A 169 -1.03 -0.65 19.51
C LEU A 169 0.29 -0.10 20.04
N LEU A 170 0.48 1.22 20.07
CA LEU A 170 1.69 1.82 20.66
C LEU A 170 1.72 1.65 22.18
N PHE A 171 0.59 1.70 22.86
CA PHE A 171 0.52 1.41 24.30
C PHE A 171 0.94 -0.03 24.58
N VAL A 172 0.40 -0.99 23.86
CA VAL A 172 0.75 -2.41 23.99
C VAL A 172 2.23 -2.62 23.64
N PHE A 173 2.69 -2.07 22.50
CA PHE A 173 4.08 -2.13 22.07
C PHE A 173 5.05 -1.59 23.11
N TYR A 174 4.78 -0.42 23.67
CA TYR A 174 5.63 0.22 24.66
C TYR A 174 5.85 -0.67 25.88
N HIS A 175 4.79 -1.29 26.40
CA HIS A 175 4.89 -2.17 27.57
C HIS A 175 5.65 -3.47 27.24
N LEU A 176 5.41 -4.03 26.08
CA LEU A 176 6.08 -5.22 25.58
C LEU A 176 7.57 -4.94 25.36
N ASP A 177 7.89 -3.82 24.69
CA ASP A 177 9.28 -3.43 24.44
C ASP A 177 10.02 -3.04 25.73
N LYS A 178 9.37 -2.37 26.67
CA LYS A 178 9.94 -2.06 27.99
C LYS A 178 10.29 -3.33 28.78
N LYS A 179 9.45 -4.37 28.71
CA LYS A 179 9.73 -5.67 29.34
C LYS A 179 10.93 -6.36 28.68
N ALA A 180 10.99 -6.35 27.35
CA ALA A 180 12.11 -6.93 26.59
C ALA A 180 13.41 -6.16 26.84
N TYR A 181 13.37 -4.83 26.82
CA TYR A 181 14.50 -3.93 27.09
C TYR A 181 15.10 -4.20 28.48
N ARG A 182 14.28 -4.25 29.53
CA ARG A 182 14.74 -4.54 30.91
C ARG A 182 15.45 -5.90 31.01
N LYS A 183 14.94 -6.91 30.28
CA LYS A 183 15.57 -8.24 30.25
C LYS A 183 16.93 -8.23 29.53
N ASP A 184 17.07 -7.42 28.47
CA ASP A 184 18.34 -7.29 27.75
C ASP A 184 19.39 -6.57 28.62
N ILE A 185 19.01 -5.49 29.30
CA ILE A 185 19.89 -4.78 30.26
C ILE A 185 20.31 -5.70 31.41
N ALA A 186 19.38 -6.47 32.01
CA ALA A 186 19.67 -7.41 33.08
C ALA A 186 20.65 -8.54 32.67
N GLN A 187 20.74 -8.83 31.35
CA GLN A 187 21.72 -9.77 30.78
C GLN A 187 23.06 -9.10 30.43
N GLY A 188 23.32 -7.88 30.91
CA GLY A 188 24.58 -7.16 30.70
C GLY A 188 24.72 -6.54 29.30
N ARG A 189 23.67 -6.54 28.48
CA ARG A 189 23.72 -5.87 27.19
C ARG A 189 23.59 -4.36 27.36
N LYS A 190 24.47 -3.62 26.70
CA LYS A 190 24.49 -2.16 26.75
C LYS A 190 24.29 -1.61 25.33
N PRO A 191 23.65 -0.45 25.22
CA PRO A 191 23.61 0.27 23.93
C PRO A 191 25.05 0.50 23.45
N ASP A 192 25.36 0.04 22.25
CA ASP A 192 26.62 0.35 21.61
C ASP A 192 26.48 1.72 20.94
N ILE A 193 26.84 2.76 21.67
CA ILE A 193 26.98 4.12 21.15
C ILE A 193 28.44 4.27 20.74
N SER A 194 28.80 3.65 19.61
CA SER A 194 30.19 3.55 19.15
C SER A 194 30.79 4.92 18.79
N ARG A 195 29.97 5.93 18.60
CA ARG A 195 30.39 7.31 18.34
C ARG A 195 29.44 8.31 19.03
N PRO A 196 29.73 8.74 20.26
CA PRO A 196 28.97 9.82 20.88
C PRO A 196 29.12 11.08 20.03
N GLY A 197 28.00 11.57 19.45
CA GLY A 197 27.98 12.81 18.70
C GLY A 197 27.64 12.70 17.21
N THR A 198 27.31 11.54 16.67
CA THR A 198 26.68 11.46 15.34
C THR A 198 25.22 11.87 15.46
N GLU A 199 24.97 13.15 15.13
CA GLU A 199 23.62 13.70 15.12
C GLU A 199 22.73 12.97 14.12
N PHE A 200 21.43 13.01 14.37
CA PHE A 200 20.41 12.58 13.39
C PHE A 200 20.63 13.36 12.09
N TYR A 201 20.73 12.67 10.99
CA TYR A 201 20.83 13.29 9.68
C TYR A 201 19.86 12.66 8.68
N ILE A 202 19.39 13.47 7.77
CA ILE A 202 18.62 13.04 6.62
C ILE A 202 19.40 13.50 5.39
N GLU A 203 19.82 12.56 4.57
CA GLU A 203 20.43 12.86 3.27
C GLU A 203 19.38 12.80 2.18
N GLY A 204 19.52 13.61 1.14
CA GLY A 204 18.58 13.66 0.04
C GLY A 204 17.29 14.43 0.34
N LEU A 205 17.29 15.34 1.32
CA LEU A 205 16.11 16.09 1.77
C LEU A 205 15.43 16.88 0.63
N HIS A 206 16.17 17.33 -0.39
CA HIS A 206 15.61 18.00 -1.57
C HIS A 206 14.60 17.14 -2.34
N ASN A 207 14.65 15.80 -2.19
CA ASN A 207 13.68 14.90 -2.79
C ASN A 207 12.26 15.04 -2.24
N ILE A 208 12.09 15.72 -1.10
CA ILE A 208 10.74 16.09 -0.61
C ILE A 208 10.01 16.98 -1.63
N ILE A 209 10.74 17.83 -2.37
CA ILE A 209 10.15 18.65 -3.44
C ILE A 209 9.53 17.75 -4.53
N PHE A 210 10.24 16.68 -4.91
CA PHE A 210 9.75 15.73 -5.91
C PHE A 210 8.60 14.87 -5.39
N LEU A 211 8.57 14.55 -4.09
CA LEU A 211 7.40 13.92 -3.46
C LEU A 211 6.17 14.86 -3.54
N ILE A 212 6.36 16.15 -3.22
CA ILE A 212 5.28 17.14 -3.32
C ILE A 212 4.80 17.28 -4.78
N MET A 213 5.72 17.22 -5.76
CA MET A 213 5.34 17.21 -7.19
C MET A 213 4.47 15.98 -7.53
N ILE A 214 4.83 14.80 -7.06
CA ILE A 214 4.04 13.57 -7.28
C ILE A 214 2.65 13.70 -6.65
N VAL A 215 2.59 14.12 -5.37
CA VAL A 215 1.31 14.35 -4.68
C VAL A 215 0.45 15.37 -5.44
N GLY A 216 1.06 16.48 -5.86
CA GLY A 216 0.39 17.50 -6.65
C GLY A 216 -0.12 16.99 -7.99
N ALA A 217 0.63 16.13 -8.69
CA ALA A 217 0.21 15.52 -9.93
C ALA A 217 -1.03 14.63 -9.75
N VAL A 218 -1.04 13.80 -8.69
CA VAL A 218 -2.20 12.95 -8.36
C VAL A 218 -3.42 13.79 -7.99
N ILE A 219 -3.27 14.86 -7.19
CA ILE A 219 -4.39 15.76 -6.87
C ILE A 219 -4.91 16.44 -8.14
N LEU A 220 -4.02 16.91 -9.00
CA LEU A 220 -4.40 17.54 -10.26
C LEU A 220 -5.19 16.59 -11.17
N SER A 221 -4.78 15.33 -11.29
CA SER A 221 -5.49 14.35 -12.12
C SER A 221 -6.94 14.11 -11.66
N GLY A 222 -7.22 14.29 -10.37
CA GLY A 222 -8.59 14.23 -9.83
C GLY A 222 -9.39 15.51 -9.99
N VAL A 223 -8.75 16.68 -10.07
CA VAL A 223 -9.41 17.99 -10.14
C VAL A 223 -9.64 18.42 -11.59
N LEU A 224 -8.66 18.20 -12.47
CA LEU A 224 -8.69 18.64 -13.87
C LEU A 224 -9.91 18.12 -14.67
N PRO A 225 -10.42 16.89 -14.50
CA PRO A 225 -11.61 16.40 -15.17
C PRO A 225 -12.85 17.27 -14.96
N GLY A 226 -12.97 17.95 -13.80
CA GLY A 226 -14.06 18.86 -13.48
C GLY A 226 -13.96 20.25 -14.13
N MET A 227 -12.83 20.58 -14.75
CA MET A 227 -12.61 21.88 -15.36
C MET A 227 -13.06 21.89 -16.83
N SER A 228 -13.80 22.90 -17.25
CA SER A 228 -14.30 23.04 -18.64
C SER A 228 -13.19 23.01 -19.70
N ALA A 229 -11.97 23.48 -19.37
CA ALA A 229 -10.81 23.44 -20.26
C ALA A 229 -10.37 22.00 -20.62
N PHE A 230 -10.66 21.03 -19.77
CA PHE A 230 -10.34 19.62 -19.96
C PHE A 230 -11.54 18.79 -20.43
N GLN A 231 -12.67 19.42 -20.71
CA GLN A 231 -13.87 18.77 -21.22
C GLN A 231 -14.12 19.14 -22.69
N ASP A 232 -14.71 18.22 -23.44
CA ASP A 232 -15.21 18.49 -24.77
C ASP A 232 -16.62 19.19 -24.72
N ALA A 233 -17.20 19.48 -25.89
CA ALA A 233 -18.50 20.11 -25.96
C ALA A 233 -19.66 19.24 -25.42
N ALA A 234 -19.43 17.93 -25.26
CA ALA A 234 -20.40 16.98 -24.71
C ALA A 234 -20.21 16.76 -23.20
N GLY A 235 -19.18 17.40 -22.59
CA GLY A 235 -18.84 17.24 -21.15
C GLY A 235 -17.93 16.06 -20.84
N ASN A 236 -17.45 15.33 -21.86
CA ASN A 236 -16.51 14.23 -21.64
C ASN A 236 -15.08 14.77 -21.43
N VAL A 237 -14.30 14.08 -20.63
CA VAL A 237 -12.89 14.45 -20.41
C VAL A 237 -12.09 14.25 -21.70
N ARG A 238 -11.39 15.29 -22.12
CA ARG A 238 -10.53 15.25 -23.32
C ARG A 238 -9.37 14.28 -23.12
N GLY A 239 -9.03 13.56 -24.20
CA GLY A 239 -7.93 12.61 -24.20
C GLY A 239 -7.53 12.17 -25.60
N ILE A 240 -6.55 11.27 -25.65
CA ILE A 240 -6.07 10.62 -26.86
C ILE A 240 -6.79 9.30 -26.98
N ARG A 241 -7.68 9.18 -27.99
CA ARG A 241 -8.37 7.92 -28.30
C ARG A 241 -7.37 6.94 -28.90
N LEU A 242 -7.23 5.77 -28.30
CA LEU A 242 -6.28 4.75 -28.70
C LEU A 242 -6.94 3.68 -29.57
N TYR A 243 -8.03 3.09 -29.08
CA TYR A 243 -8.80 2.06 -29.78
C TYR A 243 -10.19 1.96 -29.20
N GLY A 244 -11.23 1.71 -30.04
CA GLY A 244 -12.62 1.63 -29.58
C GLY A 244 -13.02 2.88 -28.80
N GLU A 245 -13.48 2.70 -27.58
CA GLU A 245 -13.78 3.78 -26.62
C GLU A 245 -12.62 4.08 -25.64
N VAL A 246 -11.52 3.31 -25.74
CA VAL A 246 -10.36 3.46 -24.84
C VAL A 246 -9.65 4.78 -25.11
N THR A 247 -9.63 5.63 -24.12
CA THR A 247 -9.03 6.97 -24.19
C THR A 247 -8.07 7.19 -23.05
N LEU A 248 -6.83 7.57 -23.36
CA LEU A 248 -5.89 8.10 -22.36
C LEU A 248 -6.24 9.58 -22.13
N THR A 249 -6.81 9.90 -20.99
CA THR A 249 -7.25 11.26 -20.68
C THR A 249 -6.09 12.24 -20.53
N LEU A 250 -6.29 13.52 -20.89
CA LEU A 250 -5.26 14.56 -20.71
C LEU A 250 -4.83 14.73 -19.26
N PRO A 251 -5.72 14.69 -18.25
CA PRO A 251 -5.32 14.70 -16.84
C PRO A 251 -4.38 13.55 -16.48
N ALA A 252 -4.68 12.32 -16.91
CA ALA A 252 -3.82 11.15 -16.68
C ALA A 252 -2.45 11.29 -17.37
N LEU A 253 -2.43 11.80 -18.59
CA LEU A 253 -1.18 12.06 -19.32
C LEU A 253 -0.32 13.11 -18.59
N ILE A 254 -0.91 14.19 -18.09
CA ILE A 254 -0.22 15.23 -17.30
C ILE A 254 0.35 14.62 -16.01
N GLU A 255 -0.43 13.83 -15.31
CA GLU A 255 0.01 13.10 -14.11
C GLU A 255 1.24 12.24 -14.40
N ILE A 256 1.18 11.38 -15.42
CA ILE A 256 2.27 10.50 -15.84
C ILE A 256 3.53 11.31 -16.15
N VAL A 257 3.42 12.39 -16.92
CA VAL A 257 4.57 13.23 -17.30
C VAL A 257 5.21 13.90 -16.08
N ILE A 258 4.42 14.45 -15.17
CA ILE A 258 4.94 15.09 -13.95
C ILE A 258 5.63 14.06 -13.05
N ILE A 259 5.04 12.88 -12.86
CA ILE A 259 5.64 11.83 -12.02
C ILE A 259 6.96 11.32 -12.62
N LEU A 260 7.01 11.06 -13.92
CA LEU A 260 8.24 10.62 -14.59
C LEU A 260 9.32 11.71 -14.55
N LEU A 261 8.93 12.96 -14.71
CA LEU A 261 9.86 14.10 -14.57
C LEU A 261 10.40 14.19 -13.15
N ALA A 262 9.55 14.06 -12.12
CA ALA A 262 9.97 14.07 -10.72
C ALA A 262 10.95 12.93 -10.43
N ALA A 263 10.67 11.72 -10.89
CA ALA A 263 11.55 10.56 -10.77
C ALA A 263 12.91 10.81 -11.46
N PHE A 264 12.89 11.30 -12.70
CA PHE A 264 14.11 11.62 -13.46
C PHE A 264 14.95 12.67 -12.77
N LEU A 265 14.36 13.79 -12.34
CA LEU A 265 15.05 14.86 -11.64
C LEU A 265 15.62 14.37 -10.31
N SER A 266 14.86 13.59 -9.54
CA SER A 266 15.32 12.96 -8.30
C SER A 266 16.60 12.14 -8.54
N PHE A 267 16.60 11.28 -9.55
CA PHE A 267 17.77 10.48 -9.90
C PHE A 267 18.97 11.30 -10.35
N LYS A 268 18.74 12.38 -11.10
CA LYS A 268 19.81 13.22 -11.64
C LYS A 268 20.43 14.14 -10.59
N THR A 269 19.65 14.61 -9.62
CA THR A 269 20.09 15.58 -8.61
C THR A 269 20.61 14.95 -7.33
N THR A 270 20.37 13.65 -7.13
CA THR A 270 20.78 12.93 -5.91
C THR A 270 22.02 12.09 -6.16
N ASP A 271 22.97 12.18 -5.23
CA ASP A 271 24.22 11.41 -5.28
C ASP A 271 23.91 9.89 -5.20
N SER A 272 24.62 9.11 -6.02
CA SER A 272 24.45 7.64 -6.05
C SER A 272 24.80 6.96 -4.74
N SER A 273 25.63 7.57 -3.89
CA SER A 273 26.01 7.05 -2.58
C SER A 273 24.78 6.87 -1.67
N ILE A 274 23.79 7.76 -1.78
CA ILE A 274 22.53 7.66 -1.00
C ILE A 274 21.76 6.40 -1.37
N ARG A 275 21.65 6.11 -2.67
CA ARG A 275 21.03 4.88 -3.17
C ARG A 275 21.76 3.62 -2.72
N THR A 276 23.09 3.67 -2.71
CA THR A 276 23.90 2.57 -2.20
C THR A 276 23.69 2.34 -0.70
N LYS A 277 23.60 3.41 0.10
CA LYS A 277 23.27 3.34 1.54
C LYS A 277 21.89 2.73 1.78
N ASN A 278 20.92 3.02 0.91
CA ASN A 278 19.58 2.46 0.94
C ASN A 278 19.47 1.05 0.34
N HIS A 279 20.57 0.49 -0.20
CA HIS A 279 20.57 -0.75 -0.97
C HIS A 279 19.46 -0.75 -2.05
N PHE A 280 19.32 0.40 -2.74
CA PHE A 280 18.33 0.55 -3.78
C PHE A 280 18.58 -0.43 -4.93
N THR A 281 17.56 -1.20 -5.28
CA THR A 281 17.57 -2.12 -6.43
C THR A 281 16.25 -2.02 -7.19
N TRP A 282 16.29 -2.23 -8.49
CA TRP A 282 15.09 -2.25 -9.33
C TRP A 282 14.22 -3.51 -9.17
N GLY A 283 14.68 -4.48 -8.36
CA GLY A 283 13.99 -5.77 -8.18
C GLY A 283 12.56 -5.59 -7.70
N ALA A 284 12.37 -4.84 -6.61
CA ALA A 284 11.07 -4.67 -5.98
C ALA A 284 10.02 -4.04 -6.92
N ILE A 285 10.36 -2.94 -7.59
CA ILE A 285 9.40 -2.28 -8.50
C ILE A 285 9.13 -3.12 -9.75
N LYS A 286 10.13 -3.87 -10.26
CA LYS A 286 9.96 -4.78 -11.38
C LYS A 286 9.02 -5.94 -11.02
N GLU A 287 9.18 -6.51 -9.82
CA GLU A 287 8.31 -7.56 -9.31
C GLU A 287 6.86 -7.08 -9.21
N VAL A 288 6.65 -5.91 -8.60
CA VAL A 288 5.34 -5.28 -8.50
C VAL A 288 4.73 -5.02 -9.89
N ALA A 289 5.50 -4.49 -10.84
CA ALA A 289 5.02 -4.22 -12.20
C ALA A 289 4.51 -5.50 -12.88
N VAL A 290 5.26 -6.59 -12.78
CA VAL A 290 4.88 -7.88 -13.38
C VAL A 290 3.67 -8.50 -12.70
N LEU A 291 3.61 -8.45 -11.37
CA LEU A 291 2.46 -9.00 -10.63
C LEU A 291 1.16 -8.25 -10.93
N PHE A 292 1.20 -6.93 -10.87
CA PHE A 292 0.00 -6.13 -10.97
C PHE A 292 -0.60 -6.10 -12.38
N ILE A 293 0.18 -6.18 -13.45
CA ILE A 293 -0.40 -6.34 -14.79
C ILE A 293 -1.21 -7.64 -14.89
N GLY A 294 -0.70 -8.72 -14.29
CA GLY A 294 -1.42 -9.99 -14.21
C GLY A 294 -2.71 -9.86 -13.39
N ILE A 295 -2.63 -9.26 -12.20
CA ILE A 295 -3.75 -9.06 -11.30
C ILE A 295 -4.84 -8.23 -11.98
N PHE A 296 -4.51 -7.07 -12.56
CA PHE A 296 -5.48 -6.17 -13.18
C PHE A 296 -6.21 -6.84 -14.35
N ILE A 297 -5.51 -7.57 -15.20
CA ILE A 297 -6.13 -8.28 -16.32
C ILE A 297 -6.99 -9.44 -15.81
N THR A 298 -6.48 -10.25 -14.87
CA THR A 298 -7.18 -11.48 -14.44
C THR A 298 -8.37 -11.20 -13.51
N MET A 299 -8.46 -10.03 -12.90
CA MET A 299 -9.63 -9.71 -12.07
C MET A 299 -10.83 -9.17 -12.87
N GLN A 300 -10.69 -8.79 -14.14
CA GLN A 300 -11.78 -8.20 -14.92
C GLN A 300 -13.07 -9.05 -14.94
N PRO A 301 -13.03 -10.37 -15.19
CA PRO A 301 -14.23 -11.20 -15.13
C PRO A 301 -14.88 -11.25 -13.74
N ALA A 302 -14.06 -11.24 -12.68
CA ALA A 302 -14.59 -11.20 -11.33
C ALA A 302 -15.34 -9.89 -11.03
N LEU A 303 -14.79 -8.75 -11.48
CA LEU A 303 -15.47 -7.45 -11.36
C LEU A 303 -16.76 -7.39 -12.20
N MET A 304 -16.76 -7.95 -13.41
CA MET A 304 -17.97 -8.04 -14.24
C MET A 304 -19.04 -8.92 -13.57
N LEU A 305 -18.67 -10.06 -13.01
CA LEU A 305 -19.58 -10.94 -12.28
C LEU A 305 -20.15 -10.22 -11.05
N LEU A 306 -19.33 -9.53 -10.29
CA LEU A 306 -19.75 -8.79 -9.09
C LEU A 306 -20.73 -7.66 -9.42
N LYS A 307 -20.59 -7.00 -10.58
CA LYS A 307 -21.57 -6.02 -11.02
C LYS A 307 -22.97 -6.61 -11.20
N SER A 308 -23.08 -7.89 -11.55
CA SER A 308 -24.36 -8.57 -11.74
C SER A 308 -24.90 -9.28 -10.49
N VAL A 309 -24.02 -9.83 -9.65
CA VAL A 309 -24.41 -10.68 -8.50
C VAL A 309 -24.24 -9.93 -7.16
N GLY A 310 -23.48 -8.83 -7.14
CA GLY A 310 -23.13 -8.08 -5.92
C GLY A 310 -24.32 -7.82 -4.98
N PRO A 311 -25.47 -7.32 -5.49
CA PRO A 311 -26.66 -7.07 -4.66
C PRO A 311 -27.20 -8.31 -3.94
N ASN A 312 -26.94 -9.51 -4.49
CA ASN A 312 -27.45 -10.79 -3.96
C ASN A 312 -26.48 -11.48 -2.97
N LEU A 313 -25.31 -10.91 -2.73
CA LEU A 313 -24.32 -11.50 -1.81
C LEU A 313 -24.71 -11.39 -0.33
N GLY A 314 -25.70 -10.55 -0.01
CA GLY A 314 -26.16 -10.36 1.37
C GLY A 314 -25.15 -9.65 2.28
N ILE A 315 -24.16 -8.99 1.70
CA ILE A 315 -23.15 -8.18 2.40
C ILE A 315 -23.46 -6.70 2.15
N SER A 316 -24.15 -6.07 3.09
CA SER A 316 -24.64 -4.70 2.97
C SER A 316 -24.29 -3.81 4.15
N GLU A 317 -23.96 -4.42 5.30
CA GLU A 317 -23.69 -3.70 6.54
C GLU A 317 -22.19 -3.38 6.69
N PRO A 318 -21.82 -2.26 7.34
CA PRO A 318 -20.42 -1.86 7.51
C PRO A 318 -19.56 -2.93 8.17
N TYR A 319 -20.03 -3.57 9.23
CA TYR A 319 -19.27 -4.62 9.92
C TYR A 319 -19.05 -5.85 9.03
N GLN A 320 -20.00 -6.19 8.15
CA GLN A 320 -19.86 -7.28 7.18
C GLN A 320 -18.80 -6.94 6.14
N MET A 321 -18.85 -5.72 5.57
CA MET A 321 -17.87 -5.23 4.63
C MET A 321 -16.46 -5.20 5.25
N PHE A 322 -16.33 -4.72 6.49
CA PHE A 322 -15.06 -4.67 7.21
C PHE A 322 -14.42 -6.05 7.36
N TRP A 323 -15.16 -7.03 7.89
CA TRP A 323 -14.64 -8.37 8.11
C TRP A 323 -14.44 -9.16 6.83
N ALA A 324 -15.36 -9.06 5.87
CA ALA A 324 -15.26 -9.79 4.60
C ALA A 324 -14.07 -9.27 3.78
N THR A 325 -13.94 -7.94 3.65
CA THR A 325 -12.78 -7.31 3.00
C THR A 325 -11.49 -7.67 3.73
N GLY A 326 -11.48 -7.54 5.05
CA GLY A 326 -10.28 -7.77 5.84
C GLY A 326 -9.83 -9.24 5.86
N ALA A 327 -10.76 -10.18 5.94
CA ALA A 327 -10.45 -11.61 5.88
C ALA A 327 -9.79 -11.97 4.54
N LEU A 328 -10.30 -11.47 3.43
CA LEU A 328 -9.70 -11.69 2.12
C LEU A 328 -8.36 -10.96 1.98
N SER A 329 -8.26 -9.70 2.42
CA SER A 329 -7.02 -8.92 2.39
C SER A 329 -5.90 -9.54 3.23
N SER A 330 -6.24 -10.34 4.23
CA SER A 330 -5.24 -11.06 5.02
C SER A 330 -4.46 -12.11 4.23
N PHE A 331 -5.02 -12.66 3.16
CA PHE A 331 -4.44 -13.76 2.38
C PHE A 331 -4.24 -13.43 0.90
N LEU A 332 -5.01 -12.48 0.39
CA LEU A 332 -4.85 -11.93 -0.95
C LEU A 332 -4.21 -10.55 -0.83
N ASP A 333 -3.68 -10.03 -1.92
CA ASP A 333 -3.23 -8.63 -1.96
C ASP A 333 -4.41 -7.69 -1.63
N ASN A 334 -4.13 -6.63 -0.87
CA ASN A 334 -5.15 -5.70 -0.39
C ASN A 334 -5.81 -4.90 -1.53
N THR A 335 -5.13 -4.67 -2.64
CA THR A 335 -5.62 -3.88 -3.77
C THR A 335 -6.77 -4.54 -4.53
N PRO A 336 -6.63 -5.79 -5.04
CA PRO A 336 -7.75 -6.47 -5.69
C PRO A 336 -8.91 -6.72 -4.73
N THR A 337 -8.61 -7.01 -3.46
CA THR A 337 -9.63 -7.19 -2.42
C THR A 337 -10.47 -5.94 -2.24
N TYR A 338 -9.82 -4.79 -2.12
CA TYR A 338 -10.51 -3.50 -2.03
C TYR A 338 -11.44 -3.25 -3.22
N LEU A 339 -10.96 -3.47 -4.45
CA LEU A 339 -11.76 -3.27 -5.66
C LEU A 339 -12.99 -4.19 -5.74
N VAL A 340 -12.86 -5.43 -5.29
CA VAL A 340 -13.97 -6.39 -5.20
C VAL A 340 -15.08 -5.82 -4.32
N PHE A 341 -14.74 -5.41 -3.09
CA PHE A 341 -15.76 -4.91 -2.15
C PHE A 341 -16.24 -3.49 -2.48
N LEU A 342 -15.40 -2.63 -3.05
CA LEU A 342 -15.82 -1.34 -3.57
C LEU A 342 -16.84 -1.51 -4.70
N THR A 343 -16.60 -2.44 -5.62
CA THR A 343 -17.54 -2.77 -6.70
C THR A 343 -18.84 -3.33 -6.14
N THR A 344 -18.76 -4.25 -5.18
CA THR A 344 -19.94 -4.79 -4.50
C THR A 344 -20.77 -3.68 -3.85
N ALA A 345 -20.13 -2.79 -3.06
CA ALA A 345 -20.83 -1.68 -2.41
C ALA A 345 -21.47 -0.72 -3.42
N GLY A 346 -20.80 -0.42 -4.55
CA GLY A 346 -21.35 0.44 -5.61
C GLY A 346 -22.57 -0.15 -6.31
N THR A 347 -22.71 -1.47 -6.32
CA THR A 347 -23.87 -2.17 -6.95
C THR A 347 -25.08 -2.33 -6.04
N LEU A 348 -24.97 -2.00 -4.75
CA LEU A 348 -26.10 -2.13 -3.81
C LEU A 348 -27.26 -1.17 -4.06
N GLY A 349 -27.08 -0.19 -4.97
CA GLY A 349 -28.13 0.78 -5.31
C GLY A 349 -28.49 1.74 -4.17
N LEU A 350 -27.60 1.89 -3.19
CA LEU A 350 -27.77 2.79 -2.05
C LEU A 350 -27.66 4.25 -2.53
N THR A 351 -28.41 5.13 -1.88
CA THR A 351 -28.40 6.57 -2.16
C THR A 351 -27.67 7.33 -1.08
N GLY A 352 -26.97 8.38 -1.47
CA GLY A 352 -26.15 9.19 -0.56
C GLY A 352 -24.72 8.67 -0.42
N GLY A 353 -23.84 9.51 0.15
CA GLY A 353 -22.41 9.20 0.28
C GLY A 353 -21.58 9.68 -0.91
N ILE A 354 -20.56 8.93 -1.27
CA ILE A 354 -19.60 9.29 -2.31
C ILE A 354 -20.03 8.75 -3.66
N THR A 355 -20.13 9.63 -4.65
CA THR A 355 -20.42 9.25 -6.06
C THR A 355 -19.12 8.74 -6.70
N THR A 356 -19.14 7.51 -7.15
CA THR A 356 -18.01 6.86 -7.83
C THR A 356 -18.42 6.37 -9.21
N ALA A 357 -17.45 5.95 -10.02
CA ALA A 357 -17.71 5.28 -11.30
C ALA A 357 -18.46 3.93 -11.14
N LEU A 358 -18.55 3.40 -9.93
CA LEU A 358 -19.21 2.14 -9.62
C LEU A 358 -20.61 2.32 -9.01
N GLY A 359 -21.00 3.56 -8.71
CA GLY A 359 -22.27 3.92 -8.05
C GLY A 359 -22.04 4.81 -6.84
N GLN A 360 -23.13 5.09 -6.11
CA GLN A 360 -23.05 5.81 -4.83
C GLN A 360 -22.73 4.85 -3.70
N ILE A 361 -21.74 5.22 -2.88
CA ILE A 361 -21.28 4.40 -1.76
C ILE A 361 -21.39 5.21 -0.47
N PRO A 362 -22.19 4.76 0.51
CA PRO A 362 -22.27 5.39 1.82
C PRO A 362 -20.90 5.49 2.49
N VAL A 363 -20.67 6.58 3.22
CA VAL A 363 -19.37 6.88 3.83
C VAL A 363 -18.92 5.76 4.78
N ASN A 364 -19.83 5.27 5.63
CA ASN A 364 -19.54 4.18 6.57
C ASN A 364 -19.16 2.85 5.91
N LEU A 365 -19.77 2.51 4.77
CA LEU A 365 -19.36 1.32 3.99
C LEU A 365 -17.98 1.51 3.38
N LEU A 366 -17.71 2.69 2.85
CA LEU A 366 -16.41 2.99 2.26
C LEU A 366 -15.29 3.02 3.32
N GLU A 367 -15.57 3.54 4.53
CA GLU A 367 -14.67 3.46 5.69
C GLU A 367 -14.40 2.01 6.09
N ALA A 368 -15.44 1.20 6.18
CA ALA A 368 -15.33 -0.23 6.54
C ALA A 368 -14.48 -1.02 5.53
N ILE A 369 -14.74 -0.84 4.23
CA ILE A 369 -13.97 -1.47 3.16
C ILE A 369 -12.52 -1.01 3.20
N SER A 370 -12.28 0.29 3.35
CA SER A 370 -10.93 0.87 3.37
C SER A 370 -10.12 0.38 4.56
N CYS A 371 -10.70 0.39 5.75
CA CYS A 371 -10.05 -0.14 6.96
C CYS A 371 -9.84 -1.65 6.87
N GLY A 372 -10.82 -2.40 6.40
CA GLY A 372 -10.69 -3.84 6.19
C GLY A 372 -9.54 -4.18 5.25
N ALA A 373 -9.48 -3.54 4.09
CA ALA A 373 -8.44 -3.78 3.11
C ALA A 373 -7.04 -3.40 3.63
N VAL A 374 -6.88 -2.18 4.16
CA VAL A 374 -5.57 -1.64 4.54
C VAL A 374 -5.08 -2.23 5.86
N PHE A 375 -5.92 -2.30 6.89
CA PHE A 375 -5.48 -2.72 8.23
C PHE A 375 -5.27 -4.22 8.32
N MET A 376 -6.18 -5.01 7.77
CA MET A 376 -6.08 -6.48 7.87
C MET A 376 -5.10 -7.09 6.87
N GLY A 377 -4.60 -6.33 5.89
CA GLY A 377 -3.40 -6.70 5.12
C GLY A 377 -2.18 -6.97 6.00
N ALA A 378 -2.16 -6.39 7.22
CA ALA A 378 -1.13 -6.65 8.22
C ALA A 378 -1.21 -8.05 8.87
N ASN A 379 -2.28 -8.81 8.68
CA ASN A 379 -2.48 -10.10 9.37
C ASN A 379 -1.52 -11.20 8.93
N THR A 380 -1.00 -11.12 7.71
CA THR A 380 -0.04 -12.10 7.18
C THR A 380 1.10 -11.40 6.42
N TYR A 381 2.14 -12.15 6.10
CA TYR A 381 3.23 -11.63 5.28
C TYR A 381 2.86 -11.40 3.81
N ILE A 382 1.79 -12.01 3.34
CA ILE A 382 1.34 -11.94 1.93
C ILE A 382 0.18 -10.98 1.70
N GLY A 383 -0.44 -10.45 2.76
CA GLY A 383 -1.58 -9.55 2.66
C GLY A 383 -1.21 -8.15 2.10
N ASN A 384 0.06 -7.77 2.17
CA ASN A 384 0.58 -6.55 1.53
C ASN A 384 2.06 -6.71 1.20
N ALA A 385 2.50 -6.21 0.05
CA ALA A 385 3.87 -6.35 -0.46
C ALA A 385 4.98 -5.94 0.53
N PRO A 386 4.90 -4.80 1.25
CA PRO A 386 5.95 -4.40 2.19
C PRO A 386 6.12 -5.35 3.38
N ASN A 387 5.14 -6.17 3.73
CA ASN A 387 5.24 -7.10 4.85
C ASN A 387 6.35 -8.13 4.64
N PHE A 388 6.33 -8.77 3.47
CA PHE A 388 7.33 -9.78 3.12
C PHE A 388 8.72 -9.15 2.95
N MET A 389 8.80 -7.96 2.36
CA MET A 389 10.04 -7.20 2.21
C MET A 389 10.67 -6.88 3.57
N VAL A 390 9.89 -6.36 4.53
CA VAL A 390 10.37 -6.06 5.89
C VAL A 390 10.82 -7.32 6.60
N LYS A 391 10.09 -8.44 6.42
CA LYS A 391 10.50 -9.75 6.95
C LYS A 391 11.87 -10.16 6.39
N ALA A 392 12.04 -10.14 5.06
CA ALA A 392 13.29 -10.55 4.40
C ALA A 392 14.47 -9.70 4.87
N ILE A 393 14.34 -8.37 4.83
CA ILE A 393 15.38 -7.44 5.30
C ILE A 393 15.71 -7.68 6.80
N SER A 394 14.70 -7.98 7.62
CA SER A 394 14.90 -8.24 9.05
C SER A 394 15.69 -9.51 9.28
N ASP A 395 15.35 -10.60 8.59
CA ASP A 395 16.06 -11.89 8.69
C ASP A 395 17.52 -11.77 8.22
N GLU A 396 17.77 -11.10 7.09
CA GLU A 396 19.12 -10.80 6.57
C GLU A 396 19.97 -10.00 7.57
N ASN A 397 19.35 -9.15 8.38
CA ASN A 397 20.04 -8.31 9.38
C ASN A 397 19.96 -8.89 10.82
N GLY A 398 19.78 -10.20 10.94
CA GLY A 398 19.84 -10.92 12.21
C GLY A 398 18.67 -10.66 13.17
N VAL A 399 17.52 -10.32 12.64
CA VAL A 399 16.26 -10.31 13.39
C VAL A 399 15.48 -11.56 12.99
N ASN A 400 15.57 -12.63 13.77
CA ASN A 400 14.82 -13.87 13.50
C ASN A 400 13.32 -13.60 13.55
N MET A 401 12.71 -13.32 12.40
CA MET A 401 11.27 -13.07 12.27
C MET A 401 10.47 -14.36 12.55
N PRO A 402 9.20 -14.25 12.95
CA PRO A 402 8.34 -15.42 13.09
C PRO A 402 8.19 -16.14 11.75
N SER A 403 7.97 -17.45 11.78
CA SER A 403 7.49 -18.19 10.61
C SER A 403 6.12 -17.65 10.17
N PHE A 404 5.67 -18.02 8.98
CA PHE A 404 4.37 -17.57 8.46
C PHE A 404 3.22 -17.79 9.47
N PHE A 405 3.05 -18.99 9.96
CA PHE A 405 2.02 -19.29 10.98
C PHE A 405 2.34 -18.64 12.34
N GLY A 406 3.61 -18.54 12.70
CA GLY A 406 4.02 -17.82 13.91
C GLY A 406 3.65 -16.34 13.86
N TYR A 407 3.73 -15.70 12.68
CA TYR A 407 3.32 -14.31 12.49
C TYR A 407 1.79 -14.14 12.59
N ILE A 408 1.02 -15.07 12.03
CA ILE A 408 -0.44 -15.09 12.19
C ILE A 408 -0.84 -15.13 13.67
N LEU A 409 -0.13 -15.90 14.50
CA LEU A 409 -0.38 -15.89 15.94
C LEU A 409 -0.14 -14.52 16.60
N TRP A 410 0.86 -13.75 16.13
CA TRP A 410 1.06 -12.37 16.57
C TRP A 410 -0.12 -11.48 16.15
N SER A 411 -0.58 -11.61 14.92
CA SER A 411 -1.72 -10.85 14.42
C SER A 411 -3.00 -11.19 15.19
N LEU A 412 -3.26 -12.46 15.41
CA LEU A 412 -4.40 -12.92 16.22
C LEU A 412 -4.34 -12.39 17.67
N ALA A 413 -3.14 -12.28 18.24
CA ALA A 413 -2.99 -11.81 19.63
C ALA A 413 -3.10 -10.30 19.78
N PHE A 414 -2.67 -9.52 18.78
CA PHE A 414 -2.54 -8.05 18.90
C PHE A 414 -3.44 -7.27 17.96
N LEU A 415 -3.66 -7.72 16.72
CA LEU A 415 -4.47 -6.99 15.74
C LEU A 415 -5.95 -7.36 15.85
N VAL A 416 -6.29 -8.66 15.88
CA VAL A 416 -7.70 -9.08 15.89
C VAL A 416 -8.49 -8.50 17.06
N PRO A 417 -7.96 -8.42 18.31
CA PRO A 417 -8.67 -7.72 19.40
C PRO A 417 -8.92 -6.25 19.10
N VAL A 418 -8.00 -5.55 18.44
CA VAL A 418 -8.18 -4.15 18.07
C VAL A 418 -9.22 -4.04 16.95
N PHE A 419 -9.24 -4.93 15.97
CA PHE A 419 -10.25 -4.96 14.91
C PHE A 419 -11.66 -5.26 15.43
N ILE A 420 -11.77 -6.09 16.48
CA ILE A 420 -13.06 -6.27 17.19
C ILE A 420 -13.51 -4.94 17.83
N LEU A 421 -12.59 -4.19 18.41
CA LEU A 421 -12.91 -2.87 18.97
C LEU A 421 -13.29 -1.87 17.87
N ASP A 422 -12.58 -1.88 16.72
CA ASP A 422 -12.94 -1.06 15.56
C ASP A 422 -14.36 -1.36 15.09
N MET A 423 -14.72 -2.64 14.96
CA MET A 423 -16.07 -3.04 14.60
C MET A 423 -17.11 -2.50 15.58
N LEU A 424 -16.86 -2.65 16.89
CA LEU A 424 -17.81 -2.23 17.93
C LEU A 424 -17.97 -0.71 18.02
N VAL A 425 -16.94 0.06 17.72
CA VAL A 425 -16.91 1.52 17.89
C VAL A 425 -17.32 2.26 16.62
N PHE A 426 -16.95 1.75 15.44
CA PHE A 426 -17.07 2.49 14.18
C PHE A 426 -18.01 1.82 13.15
N PHE A 427 -18.26 0.51 13.24
CA PHE A 427 -18.93 -0.24 12.18
C PHE A 427 -20.20 -0.99 12.64
N LEU A 428 -20.57 -0.92 13.91
CA LEU A 428 -21.88 -1.30 14.45
C LEU A 428 -22.70 -0.05 14.71
#